data_3c76512887c3506f3434404360766f50
#
_entry.id   3c76512887c3506f3434404360766f50
#
_cell.length_a   1.000
_cell.length_b   1.000
_cell.length_c   1.000
_cell.angle_alpha   90.00
_cell.angle_beta   90.00
_cell.angle_gamma   90.00
#
_symmetry.space_group_name_H-M   'P 1'
#
loop_
_entity.id
_entity.type
_entity.pdbx_description
1 polymer ?
#
loop_
_entity_poly.entity_id
_entity_poly.type
_entity_poly.pdbx_seq_one_letter_code
_entity_poly.pdbx_strand_id
1 'polypeptide(L)'
;EMLRSLVGSEMCIRDRTLYQIQWKYRDEARPRYGLLRSREFLMSDGYSFDRDEAGMDVSYMNEYGAYERIFTRCGLDYRIVEADNGPIGGSRSHEFSALSNVGESELAHCPECGYAATLERAECVDDEPVQEEMEELKSVYTPGTKTIEDVCNYLHMDVKKSIKALMFVTYDDELNPAEYVCAFVRGDREVNMIKLVNALGIPEHYIEFANEDEMGATTGCVGGFTGPVGLQNCKIVVDSELVGTVNMCAGANKEDHHMTGVCYGRDYKGDIVTDIKVLKEGERCPKCGKPVIEHSRGIEVGQIFKLGTKYSESMKAFYKDENGNDCVYQMGCYGIGITRTLQAIIEQHNDENLSLIHI
;
A
#
# COMPACT_ATOMS: atom_id res chain seq x y z
N GLU A 1 8.47 22.28 13.54
CA GLU A 1 8.89 23.62 14.09
C GLU A 1 8.26 24.79 13.33
N MET A 2 8.25 24.77 12.00
CA MET A 2 7.63 25.83 11.18
C MET A 2 6.12 25.95 11.42
N LEU A 3 5.38 24.83 11.50
CA LEU A 3 3.95 24.83 11.83
C LEU A 3 3.66 25.49 13.19
N ARG A 4 4.51 25.25 14.22
CA ARG A 4 4.34 25.88 15.53
C ARG A 4 4.58 27.39 15.54
N SER A 5 5.47 27.89 14.70
CA SER A 5 5.73 29.34 14.59
C SER A 5 4.64 30.08 13.82
N LEU A 6 3.86 29.39 12.98
CA LEU A 6 2.80 29.96 12.15
C LEU A 6 1.45 30.05 12.89
N VAL A 7 1.19 29.18 13.85
CA VAL A 7 -0.05 29.13 14.63
C VAL A 7 -0.24 30.38 15.53
N GLY A 8 0.83 31.16 15.77
CA GLY A 8 0.77 32.38 16.61
C GLY A 8 0.57 33.69 15.87
N SER A 9 0.47 33.69 14.53
CA SER A 9 0.26 34.92 13.77
C SER A 9 -1.20 35.01 13.30
N GLU A 10 -1.96 35.93 13.87
CA GLU A 10 -3.37 36.22 13.50
C GLU A 10 -3.56 36.77 12.08
N MET A 11 -2.53 36.81 11.25
CA MET A 11 -2.60 37.36 9.91
C MET A 11 -2.92 36.31 8.86
N CYS A 12 -4.08 36.48 8.26
CA CYS A 12 -4.55 35.97 6.94
C CYS A 12 -3.60 34.97 6.22
N ILE A 13 -3.49 33.74 6.73
CA ILE A 13 -2.75 32.66 6.07
C ILE A 13 -3.66 31.96 5.03
N ARG A 14 -4.83 32.54 4.74
CA ARG A 14 -5.78 31.98 3.78
C ARG A 14 -5.10 31.80 2.43
N ASP A 15 -5.22 30.60 1.88
CA ASP A 15 -4.79 30.27 0.52
C ASP A 15 -3.28 30.56 0.28
N ARG A 16 -2.43 30.14 1.23
CA ARG A 16 -0.97 30.30 1.11
C ARG A 16 -0.25 28.97 1.20
N THR A 17 0.77 28.84 0.35
CA THR A 17 1.79 27.82 0.48
C THR A 17 3.03 28.42 1.12
N LEU A 18 3.52 27.81 2.18
CA LEU A 18 4.74 28.21 2.88
C LEU A 18 5.77 27.10 2.73
N TYR A 19 7.02 27.45 2.53
CA TYR A 19 8.08 26.47 2.36
C TYR A 19 9.37 26.88 3.06
N GLN A 20 10.23 25.91 3.29
CA GLN A 20 11.60 26.12 3.73
C GLN A 20 12.53 25.14 3.01
N ILE A 21 13.80 25.48 2.93
CA ILE A 21 14.89 24.60 2.51
C ILE A 21 15.86 24.53 3.67
N GLN A 22 15.92 23.37 4.33
CA GLN A 22 16.72 23.20 5.54
C GLN A 22 17.26 21.77 5.70
N TRP A 23 18.32 21.63 6.49
CA TRP A 23 18.82 20.36 6.96
C TRP A 23 17.79 19.71 7.87
N LYS A 24 17.55 18.42 7.64
CA LYS A 24 16.68 17.58 8.43
C LYS A 24 17.51 16.47 9.07
N TYR A 25 17.07 16.06 10.25
CA TYR A 25 17.68 14.99 11.04
C TYR A 25 16.62 13.95 11.35
N ARG A 26 16.90 12.69 11.03
CA ARG A 26 16.04 11.56 11.32
C ARG A 26 16.84 10.47 11.99
N ASP A 27 16.26 9.79 12.98
CA ASP A 27 16.87 8.62 13.61
C ASP A 27 16.71 7.39 12.69
N GLU A 28 17.46 7.41 11.59
CA GLU A 28 17.45 6.34 10.61
C GLU A 28 18.21 5.13 11.16
N ALA A 29 17.50 4.03 11.39
CA ALA A 29 18.07 2.82 11.97
C ALA A 29 19.08 2.14 11.05
N ARG A 30 18.90 2.25 9.73
CA ARG A 30 19.73 1.58 8.71
C ARG A 30 20.13 2.53 7.59
N PRO A 31 21.04 3.50 7.86
CA PRO A 31 21.58 4.36 6.79
C PRO A 31 22.29 3.52 5.72
N ARG A 32 22.01 3.81 4.45
CA ARG A 32 22.58 3.09 3.32
C ARG A 32 22.50 3.88 2.02
N TYR A 33 23.22 3.45 1.00
CA TYR A 33 23.19 4.05 -0.34
C TYR A 33 23.51 5.55 -0.37
N GLY A 34 24.52 5.99 0.41
CA GLY A 34 25.00 7.37 0.39
C GLY A 34 23.91 8.38 0.79
N LEU A 35 23.55 9.28 -0.13
CA LEU A 35 22.55 10.32 0.11
C LEU A 35 21.10 9.84 -0.06
N LEU A 36 20.86 8.61 -0.49
CA LEU A 36 19.49 8.10 -0.66
C LEU A 36 18.82 7.88 0.69
N ARG A 37 19.54 7.34 1.67
CA ARG A 37 19.03 7.06 3.00
C ARG A 37 20.04 7.41 4.09
N SER A 38 20.01 8.64 4.52
CA SER A 38 20.94 9.21 5.51
C SER A 38 20.20 9.76 6.72
N ARG A 39 20.92 9.93 7.83
CA ARG A 39 20.38 10.54 9.06
C ARG A 39 20.29 12.06 8.97
N GLU A 40 21.11 12.66 8.13
CA GLU A 40 21.15 14.11 7.86
C GLU A 40 21.01 14.34 6.36
N PHE A 41 20.07 15.18 5.95
CA PHE A 41 19.81 15.46 4.55
C PHE A 41 19.17 16.83 4.37
N LEU A 42 19.37 17.43 3.19
CA LEU A 42 18.73 18.67 2.81
C LEU A 42 17.38 18.41 2.15
N MET A 43 16.33 19.07 2.64
CA MET A 43 14.97 18.95 2.15
C MET A 43 14.34 20.29 1.90
N SER A 44 13.60 20.43 0.80
CA SER A 44 12.57 21.44 0.63
C SER A 44 11.26 20.86 1.11
N ASP A 45 10.67 21.46 2.12
CA ASP A 45 9.35 21.09 2.62
C ASP A 45 8.40 22.28 2.57
N GLY A 46 7.24 22.06 1.95
CA GLY A 46 6.19 23.04 1.76
C GLY A 46 4.87 22.57 2.40
N TYR A 47 4.03 23.54 2.73
CA TYR A 47 2.71 23.29 3.33
C TYR A 47 1.72 24.30 2.80
N SER A 48 0.56 23.85 2.32
CA SER A 48 -0.56 24.71 2.01
C SER A 48 -1.55 24.76 3.15
N PHE A 49 -2.22 25.91 3.26
CA PHE A 49 -3.26 26.20 4.24
C PHE A 49 -4.46 26.77 3.48
N ASP A 50 -5.41 25.92 3.21
CA ASP A 50 -6.54 26.21 2.34
C ASP A 50 -7.83 26.28 3.17
N ARG A 51 -8.79 27.05 2.67
CA ARG A 51 -10.06 27.27 3.36
C ARG A 51 -10.97 26.03 3.31
N ASP A 52 -10.92 25.30 2.21
CA ASP A 52 -11.75 24.16 1.94
C ASP A 52 -11.01 23.12 1.09
N GLU A 53 -11.62 21.98 0.87
CA GLU A 53 -11.05 20.88 0.09
C GLU A 53 -10.78 21.30 -1.37
N ALA A 54 -11.63 22.12 -1.96
CA ALA A 54 -11.45 22.60 -3.33
C ALA A 54 -10.21 23.50 -3.45
N GLY A 55 -9.96 24.37 -2.46
CA GLY A 55 -8.72 25.16 -2.36
C GLY A 55 -7.50 24.27 -2.20
N MET A 56 -7.56 23.28 -1.31
CA MET A 56 -6.49 22.29 -1.14
C MET A 56 -6.20 21.53 -2.45
N ASP A 57 -7.22 21.18 -3.21
CA ASP A 57 -7.06 20.54 -4.52
C ASP A 57 -6.31 21.41 -5.51
N VAL A 58 -6.61 22.70 -5.54
CA VAL A 58 -5.89 23.67 -6.39
C VAL A 58 -4.42 23.78 -5.95
N SER A 59 -4.16 23.93 -4.66
CA SER A 59 -2.80 24.00 -4.11
C SER A 59 -2.03 22.72 -4.43
N TYR A 60 -2.64 21.57 -4.24
CA TYR A 60 -2.06 20.27 -4.53
C TYR A 60 -1.67 20.10 -6.00
N MET A 61 -2.56 20.46 -6.93
CA MET A 61 -2.28 20.36 -8.37
C MET A 61 -1.25 21.38 -8.84
N ASN A 62 -1.16 22.56 -8.21
CA ASN A 62 -0.10 23.53 -8.47
C ASN A 62 1.28 22.99 -8.09
N GLU A 63 1.39 22.36 -6.91
CA GLU A 63 2.63 21.72 -6.46
C GLU A 63 2.96 20.49 -7.29
N TYR A 64 1.96 19.66 -7.66
CA TYR A 64 2.14 18.56 -8.61
C TYR A 64 2.83 19.04 -9.89
N GLY A 65 2.28 20.04 -10.57
CA GLY A 65 2.87 20.59 -11.78
C GLY A 65 4.21 21.31 -11.55
N ALA A 66 4.47 21.86 -10.35
CA ALA A 66 5.76 22.43 -10.00
C ALA A 66 6.84 21.34 -9.90
N TYR A 67 6.52 20.21 -9.26
CA TYR A 67 7.42 19.06 -9.11
C TYR A 67 7.75 18.42 -10.46
N GLU A 68 6.75 18.27 -11.34
CA GLU A 68 6.99 17.82 -12.72
C GLU A 68 8.03 18.69 -13.43
N ARG A 69 7.87 20.02 -13.36
CA ARG A 69 8.84 20.96 -13.96
C ARG A 69 10.22 20.87 -13.33
N ILE A 70 10.30 20.69 -12.00
CA ILE A 70 11.57 20.58 -11.27
C ILE A 70 12.32 19.34 -11.73
N PHE A 71 11.71 18.16 -11.64
CA PHE A 71 12.38 16.89 -11.95
C PHE A 71 12.69 16.73 -13.44
N THR A 72 11.81 17.23 -14.32
CA THR A 72 12.10 17.32 -15.76
C THR A 72 13.32 18.21 -16.04
N ARG A 73 13.44 19.38 -15.39
CA ARG A 73 14.61 20.27 -15.52
C ARG A 73 15.89 19.67 -14.94
N CYS A 74 15.76 18.79 -13.95
CA CYS A 74 16.88 18.01 -13.41
C CYS A 74 17.31 16.88 -14.37
N GLY A 75 16.59 16.65 -15.48
CA GLY A 75 16.90 15.60 -16.46
C GLY A 75 16.56 14.19 -15.98
N LEU A 76 15.77 14.03 -14.93
CA LEU A 76 15.42 12.71 -14.39
C LEU A 76 14.40 11.99 -15.29
N ASP A 77 14.65 10.69 -15.51
CA ASP A 77 13.60 9.75 -15.94
C ASP A 77 12.87 9.26 -14.69
N TYR A 78 11.62 9.68 -14.53
CA TYR A 78 10.84 9.41 -13.33
C TYR A 78 9.41 9.00 -13.67
N ARG A 79 8.76 8.39 -12.69
CA ARG A 79 7.32 8.12 -12.74
C ARG A 79 6.64 8.86 -11.59
N ILE A 80 5.46 9.38 -11.85
CA ILE A 80 4.58 9.92 -10.80
C ILE A 80 3.62 8.80 -10.47
N VAL A 81 3.69 8.31 -9.24
CA VAL A 81 2.95 7.12 -8.80
C VAL A 81 1.97 7.48 -7.70
N GLU A 82 0.81 6.87 -7.71
CA GLU A 82 -0.05 6.86 -6.53
C GLU A 82 0.63 6.02 -5.45
N ALA A 83 0.74 6.61 -4.25
CA ALA A 83 1.45 6.01 -3.13
C ALA A 83 0.57 5.91 -1.90
N ASP A 84 0.93 5.04 -0.97
CA ASP A 84 0.31 4.99 0.34
C ASP A 84 0.70 6.23 1.16
N ASN A 85 -0.21 6.71 2.00
CA ASN A 85 0.02 7.90 2.82
C ASN A 85 0.84 7.58 4.09
N GLY A 86 0.95 6.31 4.46
CA GLY A 86 1.67 5.86 5.64
C GLY A 86 1.26 6.58 6.93
N PRO A 87 2.18 6.71 7.90
CA PRO A 87 1.92 7.40 9.18
C PRO A 87 1.54 8.88 9.04
N ILE A 88 1.94 9.53 7.93
CA ILE A 88 1.57 10.92 7.65
C ILE A 88 0.05 11.02 7.54
N GLY A 89 -0.60 10.05 6.89
CA GLY A 89 -2.05 10.02 6.70
C GLY A 89 -2.53 11.02 5.66
N GLY A 90 -3.82 11.30 5.66
CA GLY A 90 -4.48 12.11 4.65
C GLY A 90 -5.25 11.24 3.66
N SER A 91 -5.78 11.85 2.60
CA SER A 91 -6.70 11.18 1.66
C SER A 91 -6.04 10.75 0.34
N ARG A 92 -4.92 11.38 -0.05
CA ARG A 92 -4.23 11.11 -1.31
C ARG A 92 -2.76 11.51 -1.26
N SER A 93 -1.93 10.73 -1.95
CA SER A 93 -0.51 11.01 -2.09
C SER A 93 -0.03 10.64 -3.50
N HIS A 94 0.90 11.46 -4.04
CA HIS A 94 1.69 11.09 -5.21
C HIS A 94 3.18 11.17 -4.86
N GLU A 95 3.90 10.12 -5.23
CA GLU A 95 5.35 10.03 -5.15
C GLU A 95 5.96 10.30 -6.53
N PHE A 96 7.02 11.08 -6.58
CA PHE A 96 7.86 11.28 -7.75
C PHE A 96 9.08 10.36 -7.60
N SER A 97 9.10 9.29 -8.37
CA SER A 97 10.07 8.22 -8.22
C SER A 97 10.98 8.13 -9.45
N ALA A 98 12.25 8.50 -9.28
CA ALA A 98 13.27 8.42 -10.33
C ALA A 98 13.64 6.94 -10.56
N LEU A 99 13.56 6.47 -11.79
CA LEU A 99 13.83 5.07 -12.13
C LEU A 99 15.29 4.71 -11.89
N SER A 100 15.54 3.71 -11.06
CA SER A 100 16.90 3.23 -10.76
C SER A 100 16.85 1.86 -10.09
N ASN A 101 17.74 0.96 -10.50
CA ASN A 101 17.87 -0.38 -9.91
C ASN A 101 18.29 -0.37 -8.42
N VAL A 102 18.90 0.73 -7.96
CA VAL A 102 19.26 0.91 -6.53
C VAL A 102 18.12 1.54 -5.73
N GLY A 103 17.00 1.86 -6.38
CA GLY A 103 15.81 2.41 -5.72
C GLY A 103 15.19 1.46 -4.70
N GLU A 104 14.61 2.00 -3.65
CA GLU A 104 13.94 1.22 -2.59
C GLU A 104 12.45 1.03 -2.87
N SER A 105 11.80 1.96 -3.57
CA SER A 105 10.38 1.85 -3.93
C SER A 105 10.20 0.85 -5.07
N GLU A 106 9.31 -0.11 -4.89
CA GLU A 106 8.88 -1.03 -5.95
C GLU A 106 7.64 -0.44 -6.62
N LEU A 107 7.70 -0.31 -7.94
CA LEU A 107 6.71 0.37 -8.74
C LEU A 107 6.06 -0.58 -9.74
N ALA A 108 4.74 -0.49 -9.89
CA ALA A 108 4.01 -1.07 -11.01
C ALA A 108 3.60 0.05 -11.97
N HIS A 109 3.87 -0.12 -13.25
CA HIS A 109 3.50 0.87 -14.26
C HIS A 109 3.02 0.22 -15.56
N CYS A 110 2.23 0.97 -16.30
CA CYS A 110 1.72 0.56 -17.60
C CYS A 110 2.39 1.40 -18.69
N PRO A 111 3.16 0.80 -19.61
CA PRO A 111 3.81 1.54 -20.70
C PRO A 111 2.82 2.14 -21.72
N GLU A 112 1.58 1.66 -21.76
CA GLU A 112 0.58 2.04 -22.76
C GLU A 112 -0.26 3.26 -22.36
N CYS A 113 -0.62 3.41 -21.07
CA CYS A 113 -1.56 4.45 -20.64
C CYS A 113 -1.02 5.38 -19.56
N GLY A 114 0.23 5.18 -19.12
CA GLY A 114 0.87 5.99 -18.09
C GLY A 114 0.30 5.75 -16.68
N TYR A 115 -0.45 4.66 -16.42
CA TYR A 115 -0.76 4.24 -15.05
C TYR A 115 0.54 3.90 -14.32
N ALA A 116 0.70 4.39 -13.10
CA ALA A 116 1.81 4.03 -12.23
C ALA A 116 1.39 4.15 -10.76
N ALA A 117 1.82 3.19 -9.95
CA ALA A 117 1.59 3.15 -8.51
C ALA A 117 2.76 2.44 -7.81
N THR A 118 2.96 2.70 -6.51
CA THR A 118 3.80 1.80 -5.71
C THR A 118 3.13 0.42 -5.62
N LEU A 119 3.90 -0.67 -5.52
CA LEU A 119 3.31 -2.01 -5.41
C LEU A 119 2.37 -2.13 -4.20
N GLU A 120 2.65 -1.40 -3.13
CA GLU A 120 1.82 -1.30 -1.94
C GLU A 120 0.42 -0.76 -2.22
N ARG A 121 0.30 0.13 -3.21
CA ARG A 121 -0.96 0.80 -3.58
C ARG A 121 -1.57 0.32 -4.89
N ALA A 122 -0.81 -0.37 -5.72
CA ALA A 122 -1.23 -0.78 -7.07
C ALA A 122 -2.52 -1.61 -7.04
N GLU A 123 -3.55 -1.12 -7.74
CA GLU A 123 -4.85 -1.80 -7.85
C GLU A 123 -4.75 -3.00 -8.79
N CYS A 124 -5.44 -4.07 -8.47
CA CYS A 124 -5.52 -5.27 -9.28
C CYS A 124 -6.87 -5.37 -10.01
N VAL A 125 -6.85 -5.92 -11.21
CA VAL A 125 -8.07 -6.26 -11.95
C VAL A 125 -8.39 -7.72 -11.70
N ASP A 126 -9.56 -7.99 -11.10
CA ASP A 126 -10.00 -9.35 -10.82
C ASP A 126 -10.24 -10.14 -12.11
N ASP A 127 -9.85 -11.41 -12.13
CA ASP A 127 -10.26 -12.33 -13.18
C ASP A 127 -11.76 -12.62 -13.02
N GLU A 128 -12.47 -12.73 -14.14
CA GLU A 128 -13.88 -13.12 -14.09
C GLU A 128 -14.01 -14.56 -13.58
N PRO A 129 -14.89 -14.83 -12.59
CA PRO A 129 -15.09 -16.18 -12.09
C PRO A 129 -15.62 -17.10 -13.19
N VAL A 130 -15.04 -18.28 -13.27
CA VAL A 130 -15.47 -19.30 -14.25
C VAL A 130 -16.87 -19.79 -13.90
N GLN A 131 -17.78 -19.73 -14.86
CA GLN A 131 -19.15 -20.22 -14.68
C GLN A 131 -19.17 -21.75 -14.84
N GLU A 132 -19.34 -22.44 -13.73
CA GLU A 132 -19.42 -23.90 -13.64
C GLU A 132 -20.60 -24.32 -12.79
N GLU A 133 -21.09 -25.56 -12.97
CA GLU A 133 -22.06 -26.16 -12.06
C GLU A 133 -21.42 -26.42 -10.70
N MET A 134 -22.10 -26.02 -9.63
CA MET A 134 -21.55 -26.18 -8.27
C MET A 134 -21.49 -27.65 -7.88
N GLU A 135 -20.31 -28.11 -7.54
CA GLU A 135 -20.08 -29.44 -7.00
C GLU A 135 -20.47 -29.54 -5.52
N GLU A 136 -20.58 -30.77 -5.02
CA GLU A 136 -20.77 -31.04 -3.61
C GLU A 136 -19.51 -30.71 -2.81
N LEU A 137 -19.68 -30.08 -1.66
CA LEU A 137 -18.58 -29.80 -0.71
C LEU A 137 -18.10 -31.14 -0.10
N LYS A 138 -16.81 -31.45 -0.25
CA LYS A 138 -16.21 -32.72 0.24
C LYS A 138 -14.94 -32.46 1.00
N SER A 139 -14.76 -33.14 2.13
CA SER A 139 -13.48 -33.20 2.84
C SER A 139 -12.66 -34.39 2.32
N VAL A 140 -11.44 -34.12 1.89
CA VAL A 140 -10.52 -35.09 1.28
C VAL A 140 -9.28 -35.24 2.16
N TYR A 141 -8.84 -36.46 2.39
CA TYR A 141 -7.59 -36.73 3.09
C TYR A 141 -6.39 -36.46 2.18
N THR A 142 -5.51 -35.56 2.60
CA THR A 142 -4.36 -35.05 1.83
C THR A 142 -3.12 -35.04 2.72
N PRO A 143 -2.53 -36.19 3.02
CA PRO A 143 -1.47 -36.31 4.01
C PRO A 143 -0.20 -35.59 3.60
N GLY A 144 0.37 -34.78 4.50
CA GLY A 144 1.64 -34.08 4.33
C GLY A 144 1.63 -32.97 3.31
N THR A 145 0.48 -32.59 2.75
CA THR A 145 0.37 -31.51 1.74
C THR A 145 0.08 -30.18 2.43
N LYS A 146 1.12 -29.45 2.83
CA LYS A 146 0.98 -28.15 3.53
C LYS A 146 1.03 -26.93 2.62
N THR A 147 1.66 -27.06 1.44
CA THR A 147 1.78 -25.94 0.49
C THR A 147 0.67 -26.02 -0.57
N ILE A 148 0.36 -24.87 -1.17
CA ILE A 148 -0.59 -24.81 -2.29
C ILE A 148 -0.16 -25.72 -3.44
N GLU A 149 1.14 -25.76 -3.76
CA GLU A 149 1.68 -26.62 -4.81
C GLU A 149 1.50 -28.10 -4.48
N ASP A 150 1.80 -28.52 -3.25
CA ASP A 150 1.66 -29.93 -2.82
C ASP A 150 0.21 -30.38 -2.93
N VAL A 151 -0.75 -29.61 -2.42
CA VAL A 151 -2.17 -29.99 -2.46
C VAL A 151 -2.71 -29.99 -3.89
N CYS A 152 -2.34 -29.01 -4.72
CA CYS A 152 -2.77 -28.96 -6.12
C CYS A 152 -2.19 -30.13 -6.93
N ASN A 153 -0.93 -30.49 -6.70
CA ASN A 153 -0.31 -31.68 -7.32
C ASN A 153 -0.99 -32.97 -6.86
N TYR A 154 -1.27 -33.11 -5.55
CA TYR A 154 -1.92 -34.31 -4.98
C TYR A 154 -3.34 -34.49 -5.53
N LEU A 155 -4.10 -33.41 -5.67
CA LEU A 155 -5.47 -33.42 -6.17
C LEU A 155 -5.58 -33.27 -7.69
N HIS A 156 -4.46 -33.13 -8.40
CA HIS A 156 -4.40 -32.93 -9.86
C HIS A 156 -5.23 -31.73 -10.34
N MET A 157 -5.15 -30.60 -9.65
CA MET A 157 -5.92 -29.39 -9.94
C MET A 157 -5.02 -28.19 -10.20
N ASP A 158 -5.56 -27.17 -10.89
CA ASP A 158 -4.87 -25.91 -11.13
C ASP A 158 -4.74 -25.11 -9.81
N VAL A 159 -3.59 -24.46 -9.62
CA VAL A 159 -3.33 -23.57 -8.48
C VAL A 159 -4.37 -22.45 -8.36
N LYS A 160 -4.90 -21.99 -9.49
CA LYS A 160 -5.97 -20.98 -9.53
C LYS A 160 -7.31 -21.49 -8.97
N LYS A 161 -7.49 -22.80 -8.83
CA LYS A 161 -8.64 -23.43 -8.18
C LYS A 161 -8.43 -23.68 -6.68
N SER A 162 -7.42 -23.11 -6.09
CA SER A 162 -7.16 -23.19 -4.65
C SER A 162 -7.29 -21.85 -3.96
N ILE A 163 -7.54 -21.89 -2.64
CA ILE A 163 -7.63 -20.73 -1.75
C ILE A 163 -6.48 -20.83 -0.76
N LYS A 164 -5.64 -19.80 -0.73
CA LYS A 164 -4.54 -19.63 0.23
C LYS A 164 -5.05 -18.87 1.44
N ALA A 165 -4.78 -19.36 2.64
CA ALA A 165 -5.07 -18.73 3.91
C ALA A 165 -3.79 -18.18 4.54
N LEU A 166 -3.83 -16.95 5.03
CA LEU A 166 -2.79 -16.36 5.85
C LEU A 166 -3.42 -15.81 7.13
N MET A 167 -2.88 -16.22 8.27
CA MET A 167 -3.44 -15.85 9.56
C MET A 167 -2.55 -14.85 10.27
N PHE A 168 -3.18 -13.86 10.86
CA PHE A 168 -2.55 -12.75 11.55
C PHE A 168 -3.18 -12.55 12.93
N VAL A 169 -2.41 -11.94 13.82
CA VAL A 169 -2.87 -11.39 15.10
C VAL A 169 -2.74 -9.86 15.05
N THR A 170 -3.76 -9.15 15.48
CA THR A 170 -3.72 -7.69 15.64
C THR A 170 -3.53 -7.35 17.11
N TYR A 171 -2.96 -6.16 17.35
CA TYR A 171 -2.65 -5.67 18.70
C TYR A 171 -3.39 -4.36 18.97
N ASP A 172 -3.69 -4.11 20.23
CA ASP A 172 -4.20 -2.83 20.72
C ASP A 172 -3.06 -1.82 21.00
N ASP A 173 -3.42 -0.61 21.43
CA ASP A 173 -2.45 0.45 21.76
C ASP A 173 -1.50 0.08 22.90
N GLU A 174 -1.85 -0.92 23.72
CA GLU A 174 -1.03 -1.45 24.80
C GLU A 174 -0.19 -2.67 24.38
N LEU A 175 -0.24 -3.03 23.09
CA LEU A 175 0.40 -4.19 22.47
C LEU A 175 -0.11 -5.54 23.04
N ASN A 176 -1.36 -5.61 23.46
CA ASN A 176 -2.01 -6.87 23.78
C ASN A 176 -2.69 -7.45 22.51
N PRO A 177 -2.70 -8.77 22.33
CA PRO A 177 -3.47 -9.40 21.24
C PRO A 177 -4.95 -8.99 21.29
N ALA A 178 -5.46 -8.40 20.22
CA ALA A 178 -6.82 -7.86 20.17
C ALA A 178 -7.76 -8.77 19.36
N GLU A 179 -7.40 -9.11 18.12
CA GLU A 179 -8.23 -9.91 17.23
C GLU A 179 -7.37 -10.79 16.32
N TYR A 180 -7.86 -11.97 15.99
CA TYR A 180 -7.28 -12.79 14.93
C TYR A 180 -7.92 -12.46 13.59
N VAL A 181 -7.11 -12.40 12.53
CA VAL A 181 -7.54 -12.10 11.17
C VAL A 181 -7.07 -13.21 10.24
N CYS A 182 -7.96 -13.76 9.44
CA CYS A 182 -7.61 -14.69 8.39
C CYS A 182 -7.88 -14.08 7.02
N ALA A 183 -6.81 -13.85 6.26
CA ALA A 183 -6.86 -13.31 4.91
C ALA A 183 -6.85 -14.46 3.88
N PHE A 184 -7.79 -14.44 2.95
CA PHE A 184 -7.94 -15.42 1.90
C PHE A 184 -7.72 -14.78 0.54
N VAL A 185 -6.79 -15.36 -0.23
CA VAL A 185 -6.51 -15.01 -1.62
C VAL A 185 -6.55 -16.28 -2.49
N ARG A 186 -6.64 -16.13 -3.80
CA ARG A 186 -6.48 -17.25 -4.72
C ARG A 186 -5.07 -17.87 -4.58
N GLY A 187 -4.92 -19.16 -4.76
CA GLY A 187 -3.67 -19.88 -4.44
C GLY A 187 -2.42 -19.39 -5.18
N ASP A 188 -2.59 -18.84 -6.37
CA ASP A 188 -1.50 -18.24 -7.16
C ASP A 188 -1.16 -16.77 -6.77
N ARG A 189 -1.88 -16.20 -5.78
CA ARG A 189 -1.73 -14.81 -5.34
C ARG A 189 -0.91 -14.70 -4.05
N GLU A 190 -0.39 -13.49 -3.81
CA GLU A 190 0.24 -13.10 -2.54
C GLU A 190 -0.57 -11.97 -1.91
N VAL A 191 -0.64 -11.95 -0.58
CA VAL A 191 -1.29 -10.88 0.18
C VAL A 191 -0.39 -9.65 0.22
N ASN A 192 -0.94 -8.50 -0.11
CA ASN A 192 -0.32 -7.20 0.07
C ASN A 192 -0.64 -6.70 1.49
N MET A 193 0.37 -6.64 2.35
CA MET A 193 0.19 -6.26 3.76
C MET A 193 -0.35 -4.85 3.92
N ILE A 194 0.07 -3.90 3.10
CA ILE A 194 -0.41 -2.50 3.18
C ILE A 194 -1.90 -2.41 2.81
N LYS A 195 -2.32 -3.13 1.75
CA LYS A 195 -3.76 -3.21 1.43
C LYS A 195 -4.56 -3.87 2.55
N LEU A 196 -4.03 -4.92 3.17
CA LEU A 196 -4.69 -5.61 4.27
C LEU A 196 -4.86 -4.70 5.50
N VAL A 197 -3.81 -4.01 5.95
CA VAL A 197 -3.92 -3.10 7.10
C VAL A 197 -4.81 -1.91 6.82
N ASN A 198 -4.81 -1.38 5.60
CA ASN A 198 -5.74 -0.33 5.17
C ASN A 198 -7.20 -0.81 5.18
N ALA A 199 -7.46 -2.05 4.75
CA ALA A 199 -8.79 -2.66 4.80
C ALA A 199 -9.28 -2.88 6.25
N LEU A 200 -8.35 -3.19 7.15
CA LEU A 200 -8.64 -3.34 8.59
C LEU A 200 -8.76 -2.00 9.32
N GLY A 201 -8.22 -0.92 8.75
CA GLY A 201 -8.21 0.41 9.36
C GLY A 201 -7.22 0.53 10.54
N ILE A 202 -6.15 -0.25 10.53
CA ILE A 202 -5.12 -0.29 11.59
C ILE A 202 -3.75 0.09 11.04
N PRO A 203 -2.84 0.64 11.85
CA PRO A 203 -1.44 0.84 11.49
C PRO A 203 -0.71 -0.50 11.27
N GLU A 204 0.27 -0.52 10.35
CA GLU A 204 1.04 -1.72 9.99
C GLU A 204 1.74 -2.39 11.19
N HIS A 205 2.20 -1.63 12.15
CA HIS A 205 2.90 -2.16 13.33
C HIS A 205 1.98 -2.81 14.38
N TYR A 206 0.67 -2.81 14.15
CA TYR A 206 -0.32 -3.50 14.99
C TYR A 206 -0.80 -4.83 14.41
N ILE A 207 -0.10 -5.39 13.43
CA ILE A 207 -0.40 -6.70 12.86
C ILE A 207 0.87 -7.52 12.66
N GLU A 208 0.82 -8.79 13.03
CA GLU A 208 1.90 -9.76 12.82
C GLU A 208 1.32 -11.10 12.35
N PHE A 209 2.16 -11.94 11.75
CA PHE A 209 1.75 -13.31 11.44
C PHE A 209 1.47 -14.08 12.73
N ALA A 210 0.34 -14.78 12.78
CA ALA A 210 0.02 -15.67 13.87
C ALA A 210 1.01 -16.86 13.91
N ASN A 211 1.45 -17.21 15.10
CA ASN A 211 2.28 -18.40 15.32
C ASN A 211 1.43 -19.71 15.29
N GLU A 212 2.10 -20.87 15.32
CA GLU A 212 1.41 -22.17 15.21
C GLU A 212 0.45 -22.44 16.39
N ASP A 213 0.78 -21.99 17.61
CA ASP A 213 -0.08 -22.19 18.80
C ASP A 213 -1.34 -21.32 18.68
N GLU A 214 -1.20 -20.08 18.22
CA GLU A 214 -2.31 -19.15 17.96
C GLU A 214 -3.21 -19.66 16.83
N MET A 215 -2.62 -20.16 15.74
CA MET A 215 -3.35 -20.79 14.64
C MET A 215 -4.13 -22.01 15.16
N GLY A 216 -3.49 -22.89 15.92
CA GLY A 216 -4.12 -24.08 16.50
C GLY A 216 -5.27 -23.74 17.45
N ALA A 217 -5.10 -22.73 18.30
CA ALA A 217 -6.15 -22.28 19.22
C ALA A 217 -7.38 -21.70 18.51
N THR A 218 -7.18 -21.04 17.35
CA THR A 218 -8.24 -20.35 16.61
C THR A 218 -8.91 -21.24 15.57
N THR A 219 -8.14 -22.02 14.82
CA THR A 219 -8.63 -22.82 13.68
C THR A 219 -8.77 -24.30 13.99
N GLY A 220 -8.16 -24.78 15.08
CA GLY A 220 -8.10 -26.20 15.43
C GLY A 220 -7.04 -27.00 14.67
N CYS A 221 -6.21 -26.35 13.84
CA CYS A 221 -5.17 -27.02 13.06
C CYS A 221 -3.91 -26.15 12.90
N VAL A 222 -2.83 -26.77 12.47
CA VAL A 222 -1.57 -26.09 12.13
C VAL A 222 -1.66 -25.45 10.74
N GLY A 223 -0.71 -24.54 10.44
CA GLY A 223 -0.61 -23.91 9.13
C GLY A 223 -0.57 -24.92 7.97
N GLY A 224 -1.14 -24.50 6.82
CA GLY A 224 -1.28 -25.33 5.63
C GLY A 224 -2.65 -26.00 5.47
N PHE A 225 -3.44 -26.09 6.55
CA PHE A 225 -4.77 -26.73 6.54
C PHE A 225 -5.91 -25.78 6.92
N THR A 226 -5.61 -24.50 7.10
CA THR A 226 -6.61 -23.48 7.39
C THR A 226 -7.44 -23.14 6.15
N GLY A 227 -8.76 -23.06 6.31
CA GLY A 227 -9.69 -22.71 5.25
C GLY A 227 -10.89 -21.89 5.74
N PRO A 228 -11.64 -21.24 4.84
CA PRO A 228 -12.70 -20.32 5.22
C PRO A 228 -13.99 -21.02 5.70
N VAL A 229 -14.18 -22.29 5.40
CA VAL A 229 -15.43 -23.01 5.69
C VAL A 229 -15.50 -23.37 7.17
N GLY A 230 -16.50 -22.85 7.87
CA GLY A 230 -16.71 -23.14 9.29
C GLY A 230 -15.71 -22.47 10.24
N LEU A 231 -14.87 -21.56 9.73
CA LEU A 231 -13.92 -20.82 10.54
C LEU A 231 -14.66 -19.87 11.49
N GLN A 232 -14.25 -19.85 12.76
CA GLN A 232 -14.85 -19.04 13.83
C GLN A 232 -13.75 -18.35 14.64
N ASN A 233 -14.12 -17.38 15.44
CA ASN A 233 -13.24 -16.63 16.36
C ASN A 233 -12.10 -15.86 15.67
N CYS A 234 -12.28 -15.50 14.40
CA CYS A 234 -11.39 -14.59 13.70
C CYS A 234 -12.16 -13.76 12.68
N LYS A 235 -11.64 -12.60 12.34
CA LYS A 235 -12.17 -11.78 11.24
C LYS A 235 -11.74 -12.36 9.90
N ILE A 236 -12.68 -12.54 8.99
CA ILE A 236 -12.45 -13.12 7.67
C ILE A 236 -12.33 -12.01 6.64
N VAL A 237 -11.12 -11.84 6.08
CA VAL A 237 -10.86 -10.90 4.98
C VAL A 237 -10.68 -11.70 3.69
N VAL A 238 -11.47 -11.40 2.68
CA VAL A 238 -11.46 -12.14 1.42
C VAL A 238 -11.08 -11.20 0.28
N ASP A 239 -10.13 -11.62 -0.54
CA ASP A 239 -9.79 -10.89 -1.76
C ASP A 239 -10.98 -10.88 -2.72
N SER A 240 -11.22 -9.72 -3.34
CA SER A 240 -12.34 -9.52 -4.27
C SER A 240 -12.37 -10.54 -5.41
N GLU A 241 -11.23 -11.06 -5.85
CA GLU A 241 -11.10 -12.06 -6.91
C GLU A 241 -11.73 -13.42 -6.55
N LEU A 242 -11.93 -13.71 -5.26
CA LEU A 242 -12.60 -14.93 -4.80
C LEU A 242 -14.12 -14.84 -4.82
N VAL A 243 -14.68 -13.63 -5.00
CA VAL A 243 -16.14 -13.44 -5.05
C VAL A 243 -16.75 -14.13 -6.26
N GLY A 244 -17.76 -14.95 -6.02
CA GLY A 244 -18.43 -15.70 -7.08
C GLY A 244 -17.66 -16.92 -7.60
N THR A 245 -16.49 -17.24 -7.04
CA THR A 245 -15.77 -18.48 -7.41
C THR A 245 -16.51 -19.73 -6.91
N VAL A 246 -16.43 -20.79 -7.70
CA VAL A 246 -17.03 -22.08 -7.40
C VAL A 246 -16.02 -23.22 -7.55
N ASN A 247 -16.28 -24.32 -6.87
CA ASN A 247 -15.49 -25.56 -6.97
C ASN A 247 -13.99 -25.37 -6.62
N MET A 248 -13.73 -24.51 -5.64
CA MET A 248 -12.38 -24.25 -5.14
C MET A 248 -11.93 -25.33 -4.15
N CYS A 249 -10.62 -25.44 -3.96
CA CYS A 249 -9.99 -26.20 -2.90
C CYS A 249 -9.50 -25.26 -1.80
N ALA A 250 -9.73 -25.62 -0.53
CA ALA A 250 -9.25 -24.85 0.62
C ALA A 250 -8.87 -25.81 1.75
N GLY A 251 -8.13 -25.35 2.75
CA GLY A 251 -7.92 -26.10 3.99
C GLY A 251 -9.25 -26.49 4.65
N ALA A 252 -9.26 -27.62 5.37
CA ALA A 252 -10.47 -28.14 6.03
C ALA A 252 -10.53 -27.80 7.52
N ASN A 253 -9.66 -26.94 8.04
CA ASN A 253 -9.47 -26.68 9.48
C ASN A 253 -9.23 -27.99 10.27
N LYS A 254 -8.57 -28.92 9.64
CA LYS A 254 -8.22 -30.21 10.18
C LYS A 254 -6.93 -30.69 9.53
N GLU A 255 -5.99 -31.17 10.36
CA GLU A 255 -4.70 -31.68 9.89
C GLU A 255 -4.88 -32.77 8.82
N ASP A 256 -4.01 -32.70 7.78
CA ASP A 256 -4.01 -33.61 6.63
C ASP A 256 -5.34 -33.69 5.85
N HIS A 257 -6.15 -32.63 5.89
CA HIS A 257 -7.40 -32.59 5.14
C HIS A 257 -7.59 -31.27 4.42
N HIS A 258 -8.13 -31.33 3.20
CA HIS A 258 -8.62 -30.20 2.44
C HIS A 258 -10.08 -30.38 2.04
N MET A 259 -10.76 -29.27 1.80
CA MET A 259 -12.12 -29.24 1.24
C MET A 259 -12.04 -29.01 -0.27
N THR A 260 -12.81 -29.76 -1.04
CA THR A 260 -13.04 -29.55 -2.48
C THR A 260 -14.50 -29.18 -2.73
N GLY A 261 -14.80 -28.55 -3.87
CA GLY A 261 -16.15 -28.07 -4.16
C GLY A 261 -16.54 -26.83 -3.36
N VAL A 262 -15.57 -26.07 -2.81
CA VAL A 262 -15.83 -24.85 -2.02
C VAL A 262 -16.34 -23.73 -2.92
N CYS A 263 -17.49 -23.14 -2.57
CA CYS A 263 -18.12 -22.07 -3.33
C CYS A 263 -18.31 -20.81 -2.46
N TYR A 264 -17.87 -19.65 -2.96
CA TYR A 264 -18.14 -18.40 -2.31
C TYR A 264 -19.65 -18.11 -2.23
N GLY A 265 -20.11 -17.62 -1.10
CA GLY A 265 -21.52 -17.32 -0.87
C GLY A 265 -22.40 -18.49 -0.41
N ARG A 266 -22.06 -19.73 -0.80
CA ARG A 266 -22.70 -20.95 -0.30
C ARG A 266 -22.02 -21.43 0.99
N ASP A 267 -20.70 -21.57 0.99
CA ASP A 267 -19.95 -22.25 2.06
C ASP A 267 -19.24 -21.26 2.99
N TYR A 268 -18.90 -20.09 2.49
CA TYR A 268 -18.27 -19.02 3.29
C TYR A 268 -18.56 -17.62 2.72
N LYS A 269 -18.31 -16.61 3.54
CA LYS A 269 -18.33 -15.18 3.18
C LYS A 269 -17.24 -14.46 3.95
N GLY A 270 -16.75 -13.33 3.42
CA GLY A 270 -15.85 -12.42 4.14
C GLY A 270 -16.61 -11.41 4.98
N ASP A 271 -16.05 -11.04 6.13
CA ASP A 271 -16.47 -9.87 6.90
C ASP A 271 -16.04 -8.59 6.16
N ILE A 272 -14.86 -8.64 5.54
CA ILE A 272 -14.34 -7.62 4.64
C ILE A 272 -14.02 -8.28 3.29
N VAL A 273 -14.46 -7.64 2.21
CA VAL A 273 -14.19 -8.09 0.83
C VAL A 273 -13.62 -6.93 0.05
N THR A 274 -12.37 -7.05 -0.35
CA THR A 274 -11.65 -5.98 -1.08
C THR A 274 -10.41 -6.54 -1.76
N ASP A 275 -9.78 -5.76 -2.65
CA ASP A 275 -8.49 -6.10 -3.26
C ASP A 275 -7.39 -6.07 -2.18
N ILE A 276 -6.86 -7.24 -1.82
CA ILE A 276 -5.74 -7.40 -0.88
C ILE A 276 -4.55 -8.12 -1.52
N LYS A 277 -4.59 -8.41 -2.81
CA LYS A 277 -3.51 -9.10 -3.51
C LYS A 277 -2.44 -8.16 -4.05
N VAL A 278 -1.25 -8.69 -4.25
CA VAL A 278 -0.14 -8.01 -4.95
C VAL A 278 -0.38 -8.04 -6.44
N LEU A 279 -0.24 -6.89 -7.12
CA LEU A 279 -0.25 -6.80 -8.58
C LEU A 279 1.04 -7.41 -9.14
N LYS A 280 0.93 -8.38 -10.05
CA LYS A 280 2.07 -9.04 -10.67
C LYS A 280 2.41 -8.45 -12.04
N GLU A 281 3.67 -8.64 -12.41
CA GLU A 281 4.15 -8.32 -13.74
C GLU A 281 3.38 -9.07 -14.83
N GLY A 282 3.06 -8.40 -15.93
CA GLY A 282 2.26 -8.97 -17.04
C GLY A 282 0.75 -9.01 -16.79
N GLU A 283 0.26 -8.57 -15.64
CA GLU A 283 -1.18 -8.52 -15.36
C GLU A 283 -1.89 -7.35 -16.04
N ARG A 284 -3.22 -7.37 -15.96
CA ARG A 284 -4.07 -6.34 -16.57
C ARG A 284 -3.92 -5.00 -15.84
N CYS A 285 -3.67 -3.96 -16.60
CA CYS A 285 -3.63 -2.60 -16.09
C CYS A 285 -5.03 -2.17 -15.62
N PRO A 286 -5.19 -1.65 -14.41
CA PRO A 286 -6.50 -1.21 -13.90
C PRO A 286 -7.11 -0.05 -14.68
N LYS A 287 -6.26 0.75 -15.39
CA LYS A 287 -6.71 1.92 -16.16
C LYS A 287 -7.11 1.59 -17.59
N CYS A 288 -6.34 0.77 -18.31
CA CYS A 288 -6.59 0.47 -19.71
C CYS A 288 -6.99 -0.98 -20.01
N GLY A 289 -6.95 -1.88 -19.02
CA GLY A 289 -7.35 -3.28 -19.14
C GLY A 289 -6.36 -4.19 -19.89
N LYS A 290 -5.25 -3.65 -20.44
CA LYS A 290 -4.27 -4.44 -21.20
C LYS A 290 -3.35 -5.22 -20.23
N PRO A 291 -2.94 -6.47 -20.57
CA PRO A 291 -2.06 -7.30 -19.75
C PRO A 291 -0.58 -6.93 -19.99
N VAL A 292 -0.18 -5.74 -19.53
CA VAL A 292 1.11 -5.11 -19.86
C VAL A 292 1.75 -4.41 -18.65
N ILE A 293 1.36 -4.76 -17.44
CA ILE A 293 1.99 -4.18 -16.23
C ILE A 293 3.45 -4.62 -16.19
N GLU A 294 4.32 -3.65 -15.98
CA GLU A 294 5.75 -3.82 -15.75
C GLU A 294 6.11 -3.37 -14.34
N HIS A 295 7.09 -4.05 -13.73
CA HIS A 295 7.66 -3.65 -12.47
C HIS A 295 8.99 -2.94 -12.68
N SER A 296 9.27 -1.97 -11.84
CA SER A 296 10.55 -1.27 -11.80
C SER A 296 10.88 -0.85 -10.38
N ARG A 297 12.12 -0.42 -10.17
CA ARG A 297 12.54 0.20 -8.92
C ARG A 297 12.73 1.69 -9.12
N GLY A 298 12.45 2.45 -8.08
CA GLY A 298 12.60 3.89 -8.09
C GLY A 298 13.17 4.45 -6.80
N ILE A 299 13.80 5.62 -6.96
CA ILE A 299 14.25 6.46 -5.87
C ILE A 299 13.20 7.54 -5.68
N GLU A 300 12.49 7.54 -4.55
CA GLU A 300 11.57 8.61 -4.16
C GLU A 300 12.33 9.93 -4.02
N VAL A 301 12.20 10.83 -4.97
CA VAL A 301 12.85 12.15 -4.95
C VAL A 301 11.95 13.24 -4.39
N GLY A 302 10.65 13.03 -4.40
CA GLY A 302 9.67 13.93 -3.79
C GLY A 302 8.32 13.26 -3.62
N GLN A 303 7.53 13.78 -2.68
CA GLN A 303 6.18 13.30 -2.43
C GLN A 303 5.28 14.46 -2.01
N ILE A 304 4.02 14.40 -2.43
CA ILE A 304 2.99 15.39 -2.12
C ILE A 304 1.78 14.70 -1.50
N PHE A 305 1.19 15.34 -0.49
CA PHE A 305 0.10 14.78 0.31
C PHE A 305 -1.07 15.73 0.45
N LYS A 306 -2.29 15.21 0.37
CA LYS A 306 -3.50 15.86 0.89
C LYS A 306 -3.73 15.42 2.33
N LEU A 307 -3.41 16.27 3.29
CA LEU A 307 -3.48 15.95 4.72
C LEU A 307 -4.89 16.14 5.30
N GLY A 308 -5.72 16.99 4.68
CA GLY A 308 -7.01 17.37 5.22
C GLY A 308 -6.88 18.19 6.51
N THR A 309 -7.69 17.88 7.51
CA THR A 309 -7.73 18.60 8.79
C THR A 309 -6.92 17.93 9.91
N LYS A 310 -6.34 16.75 9.67
CA LYS A 310 -5.66 15.93 10.69
C LYS A 310 -4.68 16.73 11.58
N TYR A 311 -3.82 17.53 10.95
CA TYR A 311 -2.82 18.30 11.69
C TYR A 311 -3.35 19.65 12.17
N SER A 312 -4.17 20.32 11.39
CA SER A 312 -4.76 21.61 11.77
C SER A 312 -5.69 21.49 12.98
N GLU A 313 -6.47 20.42 13.10
CA GLU A 313 -7.29 20.14 14.29
C GLU A 313 -6.44 19.91 15.53
N SER A 314 -5.46 18.98 15.46
CA SER A 314 -4.59 18.66 16.60
C SER A 314 -3.74 19.84 17.05
N MET A 315 -3.34 20.72 16.13
CA MET A 315 -2.56 21.94 16.42
C MET A 315 -3.42 23.16 16.73
N LYS A 316 -4.76 23.05 16.62
CA LYS A 316 -5.72 24.14 16.79
C LYS A 316 -5.41 25.31 15.84
N ALA A 317 -5.08 24.99 14.59
CA ALA A 317 -4.82 25.96 13.53
C ALA A 317 -6.17 26.32 12.87
N PHE A 318 -6.72 27.47 13.28
CA PHE A 318 -8.01 27.98 12.80
C PHE A 318 -7.85 29.29 12.06
N TYR A 319 -8.77 29.58 11.17
CA TYR A 319 -9.00 30.92 10.59
C TYR A 319 -10.41 31.39 10.89
N LYS A 320 -10.65 32.67 10.78
CA LYS A 320 -12.00 33.24 10.87
C LYS A 320 -12.64 33.29 9.48
N ASP A 321 -13.86 32.74 9.37
CA ASP A 321 -14.67 32.89 8.18
C ASP A 321 -15.24 34.32 8.05
N GLU A 322 -16.04 34.58 7.02
CA GLU A 322 -16.67 35.89 6.78
C GLU A 322 -17.68 36.28 7.85
N ASN A 323 -18.16 35.32 8.61
CA ASN A 323 -19.12 35.51 9.72
C ASN A 323 -18.43 35.57 11.10
N GLY A 324 -17.10 35.44 11.12
CA GLY A 324 -16.29 35.45 12.35
C GLY A 324 -16.22 34.10 13.08
N ASN A 325 -16.68 33.00 12.47
CA ASN A 325 -16.58 31.68 13.06
C ASN A 325 -15.16 31.10 12.89
N ASP A 326 -14.75 30.29 13.86
CA ASP A 326 -13.52 29.52 13.75
C ASP A 326 -13.69 28.33 12.81
N CYS A 327 -12.89 28.28 11.76
CA CYS A 327 -12.83 27.20 10.78
C CYS A 327 -11.44 26.57 10.78
N VAL A 328 -11.39 25.26 10.58
CA VAL A 328 -10.14 24.49 10.53
C VAL A 328 -9.55 24.56 9.12
N TYR A 329 -8.23 24.73 8.99
CA TYR A 329 -7.58 24.69 7.69
C TYR A 329 -7.56 23.29 7.10
N GLN A 330 -7.78 23.21 5.79
CA GLN A 330 -7.39 22.06 4.97
C GLN A 330 -5.91 22.21 4.58
N MET A 331 -5.11 21.17 4.80
CA MET A 331 -3.67 21.25 4.62
C MET A 331 -3.17 20.27 3.57
N GLY A 332 -2.19 20.72 2.77
CA GLY A 332 -1.33 19.89 1.97
C GLY A 332 0.11 19.92 2.51
N CYS A 333 0.88 18.86 2.22
CA CYS A 333 2.30 18.76 2.54
C CYS A 333 3.07 18.34 1.30
N TYR A 334 4.19 18.98 1.03
CA TYR A 334 4.95 18.85 -0.21
C TYR A 334 6.44 18.78 0.10
N GLY A 335 7.08 17.63 -0.20
CA GLY A 335 8.47 17.40 0.15
C GLY A 335 9.35 17.03 -1.03
N ILE A 336 10.53 17.66 -1.16
CA ILE A 336 11.61 17.27 -2.08
C ILE A 336 12.86 16.97 -1.27
N GLY A 337 13.38 15.73 -1.40
CA GLY A 337 14.69 15.37 -0.88
C GLY A 337 15.79 15.89 -1.79
N ILE A 338 16.35 17.08 -1.50
CA ILE A 338 17.33 17.73 -2.40
C ILE A 338 18.59 16.88 -2.54
N THR A 339 19.16 16.40 -1.43
CA THR A 339 20.35 15.53 -1.46
C THR A 339 20.05 14.19 -2.13
N ARG A 340 18.84 13.64 -1.92
CA ARG A 340 18.39 12.43 -2.58
C ARG A 340 18.19 12.63 -4.09
N THR A 341 17.63 13.76 -4.51
CA THR A 341 17.51 14.15 -5.93
C THR A 341 18.88 14.26 -6.59
N LEU A 342 19.88 14.83 -5.90
CA LEU A 342 21.25 14.89 -6.40
C LEU A 342 21.81 13.47 -6.62
N GLN A 343 21.64 12.57 -5.66
CA GLN A 343 22.07 11.19 -5.82
C GLN A 343 21.34 10.50 -6.97
N ALA A 344 20.04 10.72 -7.15
CA ALA A 344 19.27 10.15 -8.25
C ALA A 344 19.77 10.62 -9.62
N ILE A 345 20.17 11.89 -9.74
CA ILE A 345 20.81 12.43 -10.95
C ILE A 345 22.14 11.70 -11.22
N ILE A 346 22.93 11.48 -10.18
CA ILE A 346 24.22 10.74 -10.32
C ILE A 346 23.97 9.31 -10.78
N GLU A 347 22.99 8.62 -10.17
CA GLU A 347 22.67 7.23 -10.51
C GLU A 347 22.18 7.05 -11.95
N GLN A 348 21.45 8.02 -12.48
CA GLN A 348 20.92 7.93 -13.85
C GLN A 348 21.89 8.40 -14.94
N HIS A 349 22.86 9.26 -14.61
CA HIS A 349 23.65 9.99 -15.60
C HIS A 349 25.16 9.77 -15.47
N ASN A 350 25.65 8.93 -14.57
CA ASN A 350 27.07 8.63 -14.50
C ASN A 350 27.51 7.75 -15.68
N ASP A 351 28.76 7.90 -16.11
CA ASP A 351 29.44 6.99 -17.02
C ASP A 351 30.04 5.77 -16.30
N GLU A 352 30.69 4.89 -17.03
CA GLU A 352 31.35 3.68 -16.50
C GLU A 352 32.42 3.98 -15.44
N ASN A 353 32.92 5.23 -15.37
CA ASN A 353 33.90 5.70 -14.38
C ASN A 353 33.22 6.51 -13.25
N LEU A 354 31.90 6.47 -13.13
CA LEU A 354 31.11 7.27 -12.19
C LEU A 354 31.28 8.78 -12.37
N SER A 355 31.58 9.23 -13.59
CA SER A 355 31.77 10.64 -13.93
C SER A 355 30.53 11.27 -14.53
N LEU A 356 30.27 12.53 -14.19
CA LEU A 356 29.22 13.39 -14.75
C LEU A 356 29.77 14.45 -15.72
N ILE A 357 31.02 14.35 -16.11
CA ILE A 357 31.68 15.41 -16.89
C ILE A 357 31.02 15.66 -18.25
N HIS A 358 30.36 14.64 -18.78
CA HIS A 358 29.63 14.73 -20.06
C HIS A 358 28.30 15.50 -19.97
N ILE A 359 27.82 15.78 -18.76
CA ILE A 359 26.59 16.54 -18.50
C ILE A 359 26.94 18.03 -18.34
#